data_7c16e8cb300687fd7d3e977fa06e6d08
#
_entry.id   7c16e8cb300687fd7d3e977fa06e6d08
#
_cell.length_a   1.000
_cell.length_b   1.000
_cell.length_c   1.000
_cell.angle_alpha   90.00
_cell.angle_beta   90.00
_cell.angle_gamma   90.00
#
_symmetry.space_group_name_H-M   'P 1'
#
loop_
_entity.id
_entity.type
_entity.pdbx_description
1 polymer ?
#
loop_
_entity_poly.entity_id
_entity_poly.type
_entity_poly.pdbx_seq_one_letter_code
_entity_poly.pdbx_strand_id
1 'polypeptide(L)'
;MDAGRTTRELIEALGEDYDRCYREILKSFDDGTIYADGNLDADYEFHARQLVRAVFAYIEGVTFSVKVSAAWKCMQDGVEITPQERYIAAEVEYRINDKGEVVERPAQVTLTRNIRFTFALTEKAHRIPAQFDPSIEWWSCLKEAIKVRNRLTHPRMPEDLDISPEESIKTIKAKNGFDKLLMRYIELDAS
;
A
#
# COMPACT_ATOMS: atom_id res chain seq x y z
N MET A 1 -16.08 -6.63 19.74
CA MET A 1 -15.97 -5.71 18.58
C MET A 1 -15.91 -6.57 17.33
N ASP A 2 -16.74 -6.29 16.34
CA ASP A 2 -16.73 -7.04 15.09
C ASP A 2 -15.52 -6.59 14.24
N ALA A 3 -14.51 -7.44 14.15
CA ALA A 3 -13.26 -7.14 13.44
C ALA A 3 -13.48 -6.80 11.94
N GLY A 4 -14.49 -7.41 11.33
CA GLY A 4 -14.82 -7.16 9.91
C GLY A 4 -15.36 -5.75 9.68
N ARG A 5 -16.16 -5.23 10.58
CA ARG A 5 -16.69 -3.86 10.51
C ARG A 5 -15.57 -2.83 10.62
N THR A 6 -14.67 -3.01 11.57
CA THR A 6 -13.54 -2.09 11.80
C THR A 6 -12.59 -2.04 10.57
N THR A 7 -12.32 -3.18 9.94
CA THR A 7 -11.46 -3.26 8.75
C THR A 7 -12.09 -2.54 7.55
N ARG A 8 -13.38 -2.72 7.32
CA ARG A 8 -14.10 -2.05 6.25
C ARG A 8 -14.11 -0.53 6.43
N GLU A 9 -14.46 -0.06 7.62
CA GLU A 9 -14.45 1.38 7.96
C GLU A 9 -13.07 2.01 7.76
N LEU A 10 -11.99 1.28 8.10
CA LEU A 10 -10.62 1.74 7.85
C LEU A 10 -10.34 1.90 6.35
N ILE A 11 -10.65 0.89 5.54
CA ILE A 11 -10.41 0.93 4.08
C ILE A 11 -11.22 2.06 3.43
N GLU A 12 -12.49 2.23 3.82
CA GLU A 12 -13.36 3.30 3.34
C GLU A 12 -12.76 4.68 3.67
N ALA A 13 -12.34 4.92 4.92
CA ALA A 13 -11.72 6.19 5.33
C ALA A 13 -10.43 6.49 4.56
N LEU A 14 -9.56 5.49 4.40
CA LEU A 14 -8.31 5.65 3.63
C LEU A 14 -8.60 5.91 2.14
N GLY A 15 -9.65 5.31 1.58
CA GLY A 15 -10.11 5.57 0.22
C GLY A 15 -10.64 7.01 0.05
N GLU A 16 -11.42 7.50 1.00
CA GLU A 16 -11.92 8.88 1.01
C GLU A 16 -10.80 9.92 1.10
N ASP A 17 -9.78 9.67 1.93
CA ASP A 17 -8.59 10.54 2.02
C ASP A 17 -7.84 10.59 0.69
N TYR A 18 -7.65 9.44 0.04
CA TYR A 18 -7.06 9.38 -1.30
C TYR A 18 -7.90 10.17 -2.32
N ASP A 19 -9.20 9.94 -2.38
CA ASP A 19 -10.10 10.59 -3.35
C ASP A 19 -10.14 12.09 -3.18
N ARG A 20 -10.01 12.58 -1.95
CA ARG A 20 -9.91 14.01 -1.66
C ARG A 20 -8.62 14.60 -2.22
N CYS A 21 -7.48 13.97 -1.91
CA CYS A 21 -6.18 14.42 -2.42
C CYS A 21 -6.09 14.32 -3.94
N TYR A 22 -6.64 13.27 -4.53
CA TYR A 22 -6.66 13.03 -5.97
C TYR A 22 -7.45 14.13 -6.72
N ARG A 23 -8.61 14.53 -6.19
CA ARG A 23 -9.42 15.60 -6.79
C ARG A 23 -8.68 16.95 -6.81
N GLU A 24 -7.95 17.30 -5.76
CA GLU A 24 -7.18 18.54 -5.73
C GLU A 24 -6.03 18.52 -6.75
N ILE A 25 -5.36 17.39 -6.91
CA ILE A 25 -4.33 17.24 -7.94
C ILE A 25 -4.92 17.33 -9.34
N LEU A 26 -6.08 16.69 -9.60
CA LEU A 26 -6.74 16.80 -10.91
C LEU A 26 -7.11 18.24 -11.25
N LYS A 27 -7.62 19.02 -10.30
CA LYS A 27 -7.90 20.44 -10.52
C LYS A 27 -6.65 21.20 -10.97
N SER A 28 -5.50 20.97 -10.31
CA SER A 28 -4.26 21.66 -10.71
C SER A 28 -3.84 21.29 -12.14
N PHE A 29 -4.09 20.04 -12.58
CA PHE A 29 -3.85 19.63 -13.97
C PHE A 29 -4.84 20.26 -14.95
N ASP A 30 -6.13 20.28 -14.62
CA ASP A 30 -7.20 20.77 -15.49
C ASP A 30 -7.13 22.31 -15.62
N ASP A 31 -6.82 23.02 -14.54
CA ASP A 31 -6.73 24.48 -14.48
C ASP A 31 -5.37 25.00 -14.98
N GLY A 32 -4.40 24.12 -15.23
CA GLY A 32 -3.04 24.47 -15.63
C GLY A 32 -2.23 25.19 -14.53
N THR A 33 -2.64 25.05 -13.26
CA THR A 33 -2.03 25.71 -12.09
C THR A 33 -0.90 24.92 -11.44
N ILE A 34 -0.21 24.06 -12.23
CA ILE A 34 0.91 23.28 -11.72
C ILE A 34 2.15 24.15 -11.48
N TYR A 35 2.31 25.20 -12.29
CA TYR A 35 3.45 26.09 -12.25
C TYR A 35 3.01 27.55 -12.05
N ALA A 36 3.71 28.26 -11.16
CA ALA A 36 3.63 29.70 -10.98
C ALA A 36 5.02 30.29 -11.18
N ASP A 37 5.13 31.30 -12.04
CA ASP A 37 6.39 32.03 -12.33
C ASP A 37 7.60 31.12 -12.68
N GLY A 38 7.32 29.99 -13.36
CA GLY A 38 8.34 29.02 -13.78
C GLY A 38 8.77 28.01 -12.71
N ASN A 39 8.19 28.09 -11.51
CA ASN A 39 8.37 27.12 -10.42
C ASN A 39 7.10 26.32 -10.19
N LEU A 40 7.19 25.21 -9.44
CA LEU A 40 6.00 24.50 -9.00
C LEU A 40 5.15 25.43 -8.12
N ASP A 41 3.84 25.39 -8.32
CA ASP A 41 2.90 26.14 -7.50
C ASP A 41 2.83 25.56 -6.07
N ALA A 42 2.77 26.42 -5.06
CA ALA A 42 2.82 26.01 -3.66
C ALA A 42 1.63 25.13 -3.24
N ASP A 43 0.44 25.38 -3.78
CA ASP A 43 -0.76 24.59 -3.52
C ASP A 43 -0.63 23.22 -4.21
N TYR A 44 -0.13 23.19 -5.46
CA TYR A 44 0.19 21.92 -6.13
C TYR A 44 1.18 21.11 -5.33
N GLU A 45 2.31 21.69 -4.89
CA GLU A 45 3.31 20.98 -4.08
C GLU A 45 2.72 20.41 -2.80
N PHE A 46 1.89 21.20 -2.09
CA PHE A 46 1.23 20.74 -0.89
C PHE A 46 0.33 19.53 -1.18
N HIS A 47 -0.54 19.63 -2.19
CA HIS A 47 -1.47 18.55 -2.56
C HIS A 47 -0.75 17.32 -3.08
N ALA A 48 0.35 17.47 -3.83
CA ALA A 48 1.17 16.37 -4.29
C ALA A 48 1.77 15.57 -3.12
N ARG A 49 2.28 16.26 -2.09
CA ARG A 49 2.77 15.61 -0.86
C ARG A 49 1.66 14.86 -0.11
N GLN A 50 0.46 15.45 -0.03
CA GLN A 50 -0.70 14.79 0.60
C GLN A 50 -1.15 13.56 -0.21
N LEU A 51 -1.19 13.66 -1.54
CA LEU A 51 -1.52 12.54 -2.41
C LEU A 51 -0.60 11.33 -2.17
N VAL A 52 0.73 11.56 -2.15
CA VAL A 52 1.68 10.47 -1.90
C VAL A 52 1.41 9.81 -0.54
N ARG A 53 1.20 10.60 0.52
CA ARG A 53 0.92 10.07 1.86
C ARG A 53 -0.38 9.25 1.89
N ALA A 54 -1.44 9.77 1.28
CA ALA A 54 -2.75 9.09 1.23
C ALA A 54 -2.67 7.79 0.44
N VAL A 55 -1.99 7.77 -0.72
CA VAL A 55 -1.78 6.55 -1.51
C VAL A 55 -1.06 5.47 -0.70
N PHE A 56 0.01 5.82 0.01
CA PHE A 56 0.75 4.81 0.78
C PHE A 56 0.00 4.38 2.04
N ALA A 57 -0.69 5.26 2.73
CA ALA A 57 -1.58 4.87 3.83
C ALA A 57 -2.65 3.87 3.34
N TYR A 58 -3.26 4.14 2.19
CA TYR A 58 -4.24 3.24 1.58
C TYR A 58 -3.62 1.88 1.21
N ILE A 59 -2.53 1.85 0.44
CA ILE A 59 -1.90 0.59 0.00
C ILE A 59 -1.43 -0.24 1.21
N GLU A 60 -0.81 0.38 2.21
CA GLU A 60 -0.33 -0.30 3.42
C GLU A 60 -1.51 -0.83 4.26
N GLY A 61 -2.55 -0.03 4.48
CA GLY A 61 -3.74 -0.42 5.23
C GLY A 61 -4.53 -1.54 4.56
N VAL A 62 -4.75 -1.46 3.24
CA VAL A 62 -5.41 -2.52 2.47
C VAL A 62 -4.57 -3.80 2.45
N THR A 63 -3.25 -3.68 2.22
CA THR A 63 -2.33 -4.83 2.24
C THR A 63 -2.40 -5.55 3.58
N PHE A 64 -2.36 -4.82 4.69
CA PHE A 64 -2.50 -5.40 6.02
C PHE A 64 -3.85 -6.12 6.20
N SER A 65 -4.94 -5.47 5.84
CA SER A 65 -6.30 -6.00 6.00
C SER A 65 -6.52 -7.28 5.19
N VAL A 66 -6.10 -7.29 3.92
CA VAL A 66 -6.19 -8.46 3.03
C VAL A 66 -5.34 -9.62 3.56
N LYS A 67 -4.13 -9.32 4.02
CA LYS A 67 -3.21 -10.32 4.58
C LYS A 67 -3.78 -11.01 5.81
N VAL A 68 -4.34 -10.24 6.75
CA VAL A 68 -4.97 -10.78 7.97
C VAL A 68 -6.20 -11.61 7.61
N SER A 69 -7.03 -11.13 6.68
CA SER A 69 -8.21 -11.87 6.21
C SER A 69 -7.83 -13.19 5.53
N ALA A 70 -6.81 -13.19 4.68
CA ALA A 70 -6.33 -14.41 4.02
C ALA A 70 -5.76 -15.43 5.04
N ALA A 71 -4.99 -14.98 6.03
CA ALA A 71 -4.49 -15.86 7.08
C ALA A 71 -5.63 -16.46 7.91
N TRP A 72 -6.62 -15.66 8.23
CA TRP A 72 -7.82 -16.10 8.95
C TRP A 72 -8.62 -17.14 8.13
N LYS A 73 -8.84 -16.88 6.84
CA LYS A 73 -9.50 -17.81 5.93
C LYS A 73 -8.76 -19.15 5.83
N CYS A 74 -7.43 -19.13 5.71
CA CYS A 74 -6.63 -20.36 5.74
C CYS A 74 -6.92 -21.18 7.00
N MET A 75 -6.97 -20.54 8.16
CA MET A 75 -7.23 -21.23 9.44
C MET A 75 -8.65 -21.80 9.49
N GLN A 76 -9.64 -21.08 9.01
CA GLN A 76 -11.04 -21.54 8.99
C GLN A 76 -11.24 -22.72 8.03
N ASP A 77 -10.65 -22.67 6.84
CA ASP A 77 -10.86 -23.67 5.79
C ASP A 77 -9.86 -24.84 5.87
N GLY A 78 -9.05 -24.90 6.94
CA GLY A 78 -8.05 -25.95 7.13
C GLY A 78 -6.93 -25.93 6.08
N VAL A 79 -6.68 -24.79 5.45
CA VAL A 79 -5.54 -24.60 4.55
C VAL A 79 -4.27 -24.46 5.38
N GLU A 80 -3.31 -25.33 5.14
CA GLU A 80 -2.07 -25.32 5.91
C GLU A 80 -1.26 -24.04 5.63
N ILE A 81 -0.93 -23.29 6.69
CA ILE A 81 0.03 -22.20 6.68
C ILE A 81 1.12 -22.47 7.70
N THR A 82 2.38 -22.24 7.30
CA THR A 82 3.52 -22.45 8.17
C THR A 82 3.53 -21.46 9.35
N PRO A 83 4.19 -21.78 10.48
CA PRO A 83 4.38 -20.82 11.56
C PRO A 83 5.01 -19.50 11.10
N GLN A 84 5.95 -19.55 10.15
CA GLN A 84 6.60 -18.38 9.57
C GLN A 84 5.62 -17.51 8.79
N GLU A 85 4.74 -18.12 7.98
CA GLU A 85 3.69 -17.37 7.28
C GLU A 85 2.73 -16.68 8.25
N ARG A 86 2.40 -17.33 9.38
CA ARG A 86 1.57 -16.74 10.43
C ARG A 86 2.23 -15.53 11.06
N TYR A 87 3.53 -15.61 11.39
CA TYR A 87 4.27 -14.49 11.97
C TYR A 87 4.36 -13.30 11.00
N ILE A 88 4.63 -13.56 9.72
CA ILE A 88 4.65 -12.52 8.68
C ILE A 88 3.26 -11.91 8.50
N ALA A 89 2.20 -12.73 8.52
CA ALA A 89 0.82 -12.24 8.42
C ALA A 89 0.43 -11.34 9.60
N ALA A 90 0.89 -11.67 10.81
CA ALA A 90 0.70 -10.87 12.02
C ALA A 90 1.68 -9.67 12.14
N GLU A 91 2.61 -9.51 11.19
CA GLU A 91 3.67 -8.49 11.23
C GLU A 91 4.57 -8.58 12.47
N VAL A 92 4.84 -9.80 12.95
CA VAL A 92 5.71 -10.04 14.08
C VAL A 92 6.93 -10.88 13.71
N GLU A 93 8.04 -10.63 14.40
CA GLU A 93 9.23 -11.47 14.39
C GLU A 93 9.68 -11.78 15.81
N TYR A 94 10.37 -12.89 16.00
CA TYR A 94 10.92 -13.28 17.29
C TYR A 94 12.43 -13.21 17.26
N ARG A 95 13.02 -12.60 18.28
CA ARG A 95 14.48 -12.51 18.46
C ARG A 95 14.86 -12.94 19.86
N ILE A 96 16.10 -13.39 20.01
CA ILE A 96 16.68 -13.65 21.33
C ILE A 96 17.34 -12.34 21.79
N ASN A 97 17.00 -11.89 23.02
CA ASN A 97 17.62 -10.75 23.65
C ASN A 97 18.95 -11.14 24.36
N ASP A 98 19.66 -10.16 24.90
CA ASP A 98 20.94 -10.37 25.58
C ASP A 98 20.84 -11.26 26.85
N LYS A 99 19.64 -11.49 27.35
CA LYS A 99 19.36 -12.39 28.48
C LYS A 99 19.03 -13.82 28.07
N GLY A 100 19.01 -14.11 26.74
CA GLY A 100 18.62 -15.40 26.21
C GLY A 100 17.10 -15.63 26.14
N GLU A 101 16.29 -14.59 26.36
CA GLU A 101 14.83 -14.67 26.31
C GLU A 101 14.33 -14.41 24.89
N VAL A 102 13.29 -15.14 24.47
CA VAL A 102 12.59 -14.88 23.20
C VAL A 102 11.69 -13.66 23.37
N VAL A 103 11.91 -12.64 22.56
CA VAL A 103 11.11 -11.41 22.54
C VAL A 103 10.46 -11.20 21.19
N GLU A 104 9.20 -10.78 21.21
CA GLU A 104 8.45 -10.40 20.02
C GLU A 104 8.78 -8.96 19.64
N ARG A 105 8.91 -8.71 18.33
CA ARG A 105 9.12 -7.38 17.76
C ARG A 105 8.30 -7.23 16.47
N PRO A 106 7.98 -5.99 16.04
CA PRO A 106 7.41 -5.75 14.73
C PRO A 106 8.34 -6.26 13.62
N ALA A 107 7.81 -7.05 12.69
CA ALA A 107 8.56 -7.52 11.55
C ALA A 107 8.85 -6.38 10.57
N GLN A 108 10.11 -6.25 10.15
CA GLN A 108 10.52 -5.24 9.16
C GLN A 108 10.49 -5.84 7.75
N VAL A 109 9.31 -5.85 7.14
CA VAL A 109 9.12 -6.30 5.76
C VAL A 109 8.96 -5.09 4.84
N THR A 110 9.73 -5.02 3.76
CA THR A 110 9.54 -3.94 2.77
C THR A 110 8.17 -4.03 2.13
N LEU A 111 7.56 -2.88 1.80
CA LEU A 111 6.20 -2.83 1.23
C LEU A 111 6.04 -3.74 0.01
N THR A 112 7.02 -3.76 -0.90
CA THR A 112 6.98 -4.62 -2.09
C THR A 112 6.95 -6.12 -1.77
N ARG A 113 7.70 -6.55 -0.74
CA ARG A 113 7.67 -7.94 -0.26
C ARG A 113 6.37 -8.25 0.45
N ASN A 114 5.87 -7.30 1.24
CA ASN A 114 4.60 -7.45 1.96
C ASN A 114 3.43 -7.61 0.99
N ILE A 115 3.35 -6.78 -0.06
CA ILE A 115 2.33 -6.90 -1.11
C ILE A 115 2.41 -8.28 -1.79
N ARG A 116 3.59 -8.72 -2.21
CA ARG A 116 3.76 -10.04 -2.85
C ARG A 116 3.32 -11.18 -1.93
N PHE A 117 3.74 -11.13 -0.67
CA PHE A 117 3.35 -12.14 0.32
C PHE A 117 1.84 -12.15 0.53
N THR A 118 1.22 -10.97 0.65
CA THR A 118 -0.23 -10.83 0.84
C THR A 118 -1.01 -11.49 -0.28
N PHE A 119 -0.66 -11.21 -1.53
CA PHE A 119 -1.34 -11.82 -2.67
C PHE A 119 -1.08 -13.32 -2.78
N ALA A 120 0.14 -13.79 -2.56
CA ALA A 120 0.44 -15.23 -2.52
C ALA A 120 -0.34 -15.96 -1.42
N LEU A 121 -0.50 -15.34 -0.25
CA LEU A 121 -1.30 -15.91 0.83
C LEU A 121 -2.80 -15.89 0.48
N THR A 122 -3.29 -14.86 -0.19
CA THR A 122 -4.68 -14.78 -0.69
C THR A 122 -4.96 -15.88 -1.73
N GLU A 123 -4.05 -16.07 -2.69
CA GLU A 123 -4.14 -17.15 -3.68
C GLU A 123 -4.23 -18.52 -3.01
N LYS A 124 -3.39 -18.73 -1.99
CA LYS A 124 -3.40 -19.96 -1.19
C LYS A 124 -4.71 -20.16 -0.42
N ALA A 125 -5.20 -19.09 0.23
CA ALA A 125 -6.43 -19.11 1.03
C ALA A 125 -7.68 -19.42 0.21
N HIS A 126 -7.76 -18.85 -0.99
CA HIS A 126 -8.91 -18.99 -1.89
C HIS A 126 -8.72 -20.09 -2.95
N ARG A 127 -7.56 -20.77 -2.96
CA ARG A 127 -7.21 -21.83 -3.91
C ARG A 127 -7.31 -21.38 -5.37
N ILE A 128 -6.99 -20.13 -5.65
CA ILE A 128 -6.99 -19.54 -6.98
C ILE A 128 -5.58 -19.50 -7.58
N PRO A 129 -5.42 -19.52 -8.91
CA PRO A 129 -4.10 -19.42 -9.54
C PRO A 129 -3.47 -18.06 -9.31
N ALA A 130 -2.12 -18.00 -9.38
CA ALA A 130 -1.36 -16.78 -9.23
C ALA A 130 -1.80 -15.71 -10.25
N GLN A 131 -2.15 -14.54 -9.74
CA GLN A 131 -2.60 -13.39 -10.53
C GLN A 131 -1.59 -12.24 -10.55
N PHE A 132 -0.67 -12.24 -9.59
CA PHE A 132 0.31 -11.17 -9.46
C PHE A 132 1.43 -11.32 -10.50
N ASP A 133 1.53 -10.32 -11.40
CA ASP A 133 2.61 -10.22 -12.38
C ASP A 133 3.47 -8.97 -12.11
N PRO A 134 4.75 -9.12 -11.71
CA PRO A 134 5.64 -8.00 -11.44
C PRO A 134 6.18 -7.31 -12.71
N SER A 135 5.89 -7.80 -13.90
CA SER A 135 6.30 -7.18 -15.16
C SER A 135 5.39 -6.04 -15.61
N ILE A 136 4.20 -5.90 -15.02
CA ILE A 136 3.21 -4.90 -15.37
C ILE A 136 3.68 -3.49 -14.93
N GLU A 137 3.38 -2.49 -15.75
CA GLU A 137 3.80 -1.08 -15.59
C GLU A 137 3.55 -0.52 -14.18
N TRP A 138 2.37 -0.79 -13.58
CA TRP A 138 2.03 -0.24 -12.28
C TRP A 138 3.00 -0.66 -11.16
N TRP A 139 3.59 -1.87 -11.27
CA TRP A 139 4.59 -2.33 -10.30
C TRP A 139 5.88 -1.54 -10.38
N SER A 140 6.28 -1.14 -11.59
CA SER A 140 7.40 -0.21 -11.78
C SER A 140 7.07 1.17 -11.20
N CYS A 141 5.86 1.68 -11.48
CA CYS A 141 5.37 2.95 -10.91
C CYS A 141 5.35 2.91 -9.38
N LEU A 142 4.92 1.80 -8.77
CA LEU A 142 4.94 1.62 -7.31
C LEU A 142 6.37 1.71 -6.75
N LYS A 143 7.34 1.07 -7.38
CA LYS A 143 8.74 1.15 -6.93
C LYS A 143 9.31 2.57 -6.98
N GLU A 144 8.97 3.34 -8.02
CA GLU A 144 9.35 4.75 -8.11
C GLU A 144 8.61 5.59 -7.05
N ALA A 145 7.31 5.40 -6.88
CA ALA A 145 6.53 6.09 -5.85
C ALA A 145 7.03 5.81 -4.43
N ILE A 146 7.53 4.59 -4.15
CA ILE A 146 8.19 4.26 -2.86
C ILE A 146 9.42 5.14 -2.62
N LYS A 147 10.22 5.44 -3.66
CA LYS A 147 11.37 6.35 -3.51
C LYS A 147 10.92 7.76 -3.12
N VAL A 148 9.85 8.25 -3.77
CA VAL A 148 9.24 9.55 -3.44
C VAL A 148 8.74 9.56 -1.99
N ARG A 149 7.96 8.55 -1.59
CA ARG A 149 7.46 8.41 -0.21
C ARG A 149 8.61 8.39 0.81
N ASN A 150 9.69 7.68 0.53
CA ASN A 150 10.81 7.56 1.46
C ASN A 150 11.54 8.89 1.64
N ARG A 151 11.76 9.69 0.58
CA ARG A 151 12.35 11.02 0.74
C ARG A 151 11.42 11.99 1.46
N LEU A 152 10.10 11.89 1.26
CA LEU A 152 9.12 12.69 2.01
C LEU A 152 9.02 12.32 3.49
N THR A 153 9.30 11.07 3.84
CA THR A 153 9.26 10.60 5.22
C THR A 153 10.54 10.98 5.98
N HIS A 154 11.66 11.06 5.29
CA HIS A 154 12.99 11.34 5.84
C HIS A 154 13.72 12.42 5.03
N PRO A 155 13.14 13.65 4.91
CA PRO A 155 13.75 14.70 4.13
C PRO A 155 15.07 15.12 4.74
N ARG A 156 16.10 15.32 3.91
CA ARG A 156 17.42 15.81 4.29
C ARG A 156 17.68 17.22 3.78
N MET A 157 16.99 17.61 2.73
CA MET A 157 17.08 18.89 2.04
C MET A 157 15.69 19.36 1.65
N PRO A 158 15.45 20.67 1.44
CA PRO A 158 14.15 21.18 1.01
C PRO A 158 13.65 20.52 -0.28
N GLU A 159 14.53 20.22 -1.23
CA GLU A 159 14.22 19.61 -2.53
C GLU A 159 13.68 18.18 -2.38
N ASP A 160 13.89 17.52 -1.25
CA ASP A 160 13.27 16.21 -0.95
C ASP A 160 11.75 16.30 -0.82
N LEU A 161 11.23 17.51 -0.61
CA LEU A 161 9.79 17.77 -0.50
C LEU A 161 9.14 18.10 -1.86
N ASP A 162 9.93 18.36 -2.90
CA ASP A 162 9.44 18.68 -4.23
C ASP A 162 8.94 17.41 -4.92
N ILE A 163 7.74 17.45 -5.46
CA ILE A 163 7.13 16.34 -6.19
C ILE A 163 6.77 16.81 -7.59
N SER A 164 7.43 16.24 -8.57
CA SER A 164 7.14 16.56 -9.96
C SER A 164 5.76 16.02 -10.40
N PRO A 165 5.13 16.63 -11.42
CA PRO A 165 3.91 16.10 -12.01
C PRO A 165 4.03 14.64 -12.48
N GLU A 166 5.19 14.25 -13.00
CA GLU A 166 5.47 12.87 -13.40
C GLU A 166 5.44 11.90 -12.21
N GLU A 167 6.00 12.29 -11.06
CA GLU A 167 5.98 11.48 -9.84
C GLU A 167 4.56 11.36 -9.27
N SER A 168 3.75 12.42 -9.34
CA SER A 168 2.34 12.37 -8.99
C SER A 168 1.57 11.40 -9.88
N ILE A 169 1.78 11.45 -11.19
CA ILE A 169 1.16 10.53 -12.16
C ILE A 169 1.59 9.08 -11.88
N LYS A 170 2.87 8.82 -11.63
CA LYS A 170 3.35 7.47 -11.28
C LYS A 170 2.73 6.95 -9.98
N THR A 171 2.55 7.83 -9.00
CA THR A 171 1.90 7.50 -7.73
C THR A 171 0.43 7.10 -7.93
N ILE A 172 -0.29 7.84 -8.76
CA ILE A 172 -1.68 7.53 -9.15
C ILE A 172 -1.74 6.19 -9.92
N LYS A 173 -0.85 5.98 -10.89
CA LYS A 173 -0.78 4.71 -11.63
C LYS A 173 -0.48 3.51 -10.72
N ALA A 174 0.37 3.68 -9.73
CA ALA A 174 0.66 2.64 -8.74
C ALA A 174 -0.60 2.24 -7.96
N LYS A 175 -1.35 3.22 -7.46
CA LYS A 175 -2.62 2.99 -6.72
C LYS A 175 -3.67 2.33 -7.61
N ASN A 176 -3.90 2.87 -8.81
CA ASN A 176 -4.89 2.33 -9.72
C ASN A 176 -4.56 0.88 -10.17
N GLY A 177 -3.29 0.57 -10.34
CA GLY A 177 -2.85 -0.79 -10.67
C GLY A 177 -3.02 -1.76 -9.50
N PHE A 178 -2.74 -1.30 -8.28
CA PHE A 178 -3.00 -2.05 -7.05
C PHE A 178 -4.48 -2.38 -6.89
N ASP A 179 -5.38 -1.41 -7.10
CA ASP A 179 -6.82 -1.62 -7.04
C ASP A 179 -7.32 -2.63 -8.08
N LYS A 180 -6.84 -2.49 -9.33
CA LYS A 180 -7.21 -3.44 -10.39
C LYS A 180 -6.82 -4.88 -10.03
N LEU A 181 -5.66 -5.05 -9.41
CA LEU A 181 -5.23 -6.36 -8.92
C LEU A 181 -6.15 -6.84 -7.81
N LEU A 182 -6.45 -5.99 -6.83
CA LEU A 182 -7.34 -6.32 -5.71
C LEU A 182 -8.74 -6.73 -6.19
N MET A 183 -9.32 -5.96 -7.11
CA MET A 183 -10.64 -6.27 -7.68
C MET A 183 -10.66 -7.62 -8.40
N ARG A 184 -9.59 -7.97 -9.11
CA ARG A 184 -9.46 -9.29 -9.76
C ARG A 184 -9.55 -10.45 -8.74
N TYR A 185 -8.93 -10.28 -7.55
CA TYR A 185 -9.04 -11.30 -6.50
C TYR A 185 -10.46 -11.39 -5.94
N ILE A 186 -11.15 -10.27 -5.77
CA ILE A 186 -12.54 -10.25 -5.30
C ILE A 186 -13.46 -10.95 -6.29
N GLU A 187 -13.29 -10.71 -7.58
CA GLU A 187 -14.08 -11.34 -8.66
C GLU A 187 -13.85 -12.86 -8.73
N LEU A 188 -12.60 -13.30 -8.55
CA LEU A 188 -12.27 -14.73 -8.57
C LEU A 188 -12.77 -15.47 -7.32
N ASP A 189 -12.86 -14.81 -6.17
CA ASP A 189 -13.41 -15.42 -4.95
C ASP A 189 -14.94 -15.56 -5.01
N ALA A 190 -15.60 -14.73 -5.81
CA ALA A 190 -17.06 -14.76 -5.99
C ALA A 190 -17.55 -15.77 -7.05
N SER A 191 -16.64 -16.39 -7.82
CA SER A 191 -16.95 -17.32 -8.91
C SER A 191 -16.82 -18.77 -8.48
#